data_ad688d26dc4e98170616d15a61003f2f
#
_entry.id   ad688d26dc4e98170616d15a61003f2f
#
_cell.length_a   1.000
_cell.length_b   1.000
_cell.length_c   1.000
_cell.angle_alpha   90.00
_cell.angle_beta   90.00
_cell.angle_gamma   90.00
#
_symmetry.space_group_name_H-M   'P 1'
#
loop_
_entity.id
_entity.type
_entity.pdbx_description
1 polymer ?
#
loop_
_entity_poly.entity_id
_entity_poly.type
_entity_poly.pdbx_seq_one_letter_code
_entity_poly.pdbx_strand_id
1 'polypeptide(L)'
;FYYNPKDLFIKENTIQASGYYLELQLDEKNYFNFKSNKIIAKLEDFQFVFLRQDPPFDMNYITSTYILDLLPSSTIVVNDPTAVRNSTEKLFTFNFKEFMPPTLVTKDLNIIEEFLDKEEDIVTKPLYGNGGEGIHRFDKSNFNSKILEEYLHLPIMVQKFINEINDGDRRVVFFDGEYYGSVARI
;
A
#
# COMPACT_ATOMS: atom_id res chain seq x y z
N PHE A 1 -3.64 8.01 21.40
CA PHE A 1 -4.08 6.61 21.50
C PHE A 1 -3.54 5.83 20.30
N TYR A 2 -2.99 4.65 20.51
CA TYR A 2 -2.48 3.75 19.49
C TYR A 2 -3.27 2.44 19.51
N TYR A 3 -3.66 1.97 18.35
CA TYR A 3 -4.26 0.64 18.18
C TYR A 3 -3.76 -0.02 16.90
N ASN A 4 -3.76 -1.34 16.87
CA ASN A 4 -3.48 -2.10 15.67
C ASN A 4 -4.80 -2.23 14.86
N PRO A 5 -4.80 -2.15 13.52
CA PRO A 5 -6.02 -2.29 12.72
C PRO A 5 -6.86 -3.54 13.04
N LYS A 6 -6.23 -4.65 13.37
CA LYS A 6 -6.92 -5.89 13.80
C LYS A 6 -7.71 -5.76 15.11
N ASP A 7 -7.42 -4.73 15.89
CA ASP A 7 -8.09 -4.44 17.16
C ASP A 7 -9.24 -3.42 16.99
N LEU A 8 -9.55 -3.01 15.74
CA LEU A 8 -10.67 -2.15 15.37
C LEU A 8 -11.96 -2.98 15.25
N PHE A 9 -13.07 -2.49 15.79
CA PHE A 9 -14.35 -3.17 15.73
C PHE A 9 -15.53 -2.20 15.87
N ILE A 10 -16.72 -2.68 15.49
CA ILE A 10 -17.98 -1.98 15.73
C ILE A 10 -18.74 -2.73 16.81
N LYS A 11 -19.16 -2.00 17.84
CA LYS A 11 -20.01 -2.52 18.91
C LYS A 11 -21.08 -1.48 19.26
N GLU A 12 -22.35 -1.91 19.33
CA GLU A 12 -23.48 -1.05 19.66
C GLU A 12 -23.53 0.22 18.79
N ASN A 13 -23.34 0.05 17.47
CA ASN A 13 -23.25 1.14 16.48
C ASN A 13 -22.13 2.17 16.74
N THR A 14 -21.16 1.85 17.56
CA THR A 14 -20.03 2.70 17.90
C THR A 14 -18.74 2.08 17.39
N ILE A 15 -17.88 2.88 16.77
CA ILE A 15 -16.58 2.45 16.30
C ILE A 15 -15.59 2.52 17.45
N GLN A 16 -15.00 1.39 17.78
CA GLN A 16 -14.15 1.22 18.93
C GLN A 16 -12.84 0.53 18.52
N ALA A 17 -11.79 0.77 19.27
CA ALA A 17 -10.54 0.04 19.15
C ALA A 17 -9.97 -0.33 20.52
N SER A 18 -9.34 -1.50 20.56
CA SER A 18 -8.56 -1.92 21.71
C SER A 18 -7.10 -1.49 21.54
N GLY A 19 -6.58 -0.68 22.44
CA GLY A 19 -5.25 -0.07 22.26
C GLY A 19 -4.68 0.54 23.54
N TYR A 20 -3.74 1.45 23.37
CA TYR A 20 -2.96 2.04 24.46
C TYR A 20 -2.88 3.55 24.33
N TYR A 21 -2.94 4.27 25.44
CA TYR A 21 -2.48 5.65 25.44
C TYR A 21 -0.96 5.70 25.40
N LEU A 22 -0.44 6.62 24.56
CA LEU A 22 0.99 6.85 24.43
C LEU A 22 1.38 8.18 25.05
N GLU A 23 2.58 8.24 25.60
CA GLU A 23 3.34 9.45 25.81
C GLU A 23 4.41 9.56 24.75
N LEU A 24 4.36 10.62 23.95
CA LEU A 24 5.37 10.90 22.94
C LEU A 24 6.57 11.59 23.62
N GLN A 25 7.77 11.22 23.18
CA GLN A 25 9.02 11.78 23.68
C GLN A 25 9.86 12.30 22.51
N LEU A 26 10.58 13.39 22.75
CA LEU A 26 11.55 13.93 21.81
C LEU A 26 12.94 13.28 22.04
N ASP A 27 12.97 11.95 21.99
CA ASP A 27 14.20 11.16 22.13
C ASP A 27 14.37 10.32 20.86
N GLU A 28 15.54 10.42 20.21
CA GLU A 28 15.83 9.71 18.96
C GLU A 28 15.84 8.18 19.10
N LYS A 29 15.92 7.64 20.31
CA LYS A 29 15.93 6.19 20.56
C LYS A 29 14.64 5.66 21.15
N ASN A 30 13.90 6.52 21.88
CA ASN A 30 12.65 6.18 22.54
C ASN A 30 11.59 7.22 22.25
N TYR A 31 10.88 7.08 21.13
CA TYR A 31 9.90 8.07 20.66
C TYR A 31 8.62 8.09 21.47
N PHE A 32 8.30 7.01 22.18
CA PHE A 32 7.07 6.90 22.96
C PHE A 32 7.17 5.89 24.10
N ASN A 33 6.32 6.05 25.11
CA ASN A 33 6.04 5.05 26.12
C ASN A 33 4.54 4.75 26.18
N PHE A 34 4.18 3.52 26.52
CA PHE A 34 2.80 3.18 26.82
C PHE A 34 2.43 3.70 28.21
N LYS A 35 1.41 4.57 28.29
CA LYS A 35 0.91 5.14 29.57
C LYS A 35 -0.17 4.31 30.22
N SER A 36 -0.75 3.33 29.52
CA SER A 36 -1.87 2.55 30.02
C SER A 36 -1.68 1.07 29.73
N ASN A 37 -2.41 0.23 30.47
CA ASN A 37 -2.74 -1.10 29.99
C ASN A 37 -3.61 -0.99 28.73
N LYS A 38 -3.77 -2.10 28.01
CA LYS A 38 -4.65 -2.15 26.84
C LYS A 38 -6.10 -1.87 27.27
N ILE A 39 -6.71 -0.87 26.69
CA ILE A 39 -8.07 -0.41 26.97
C ILE A 39 -8.89 -0.33 25.70
N ILE A 40 -10.20 -0.28 25.82
CA ILE A 40 -11.12 -0.01 24.72
C ILE A 40 -11.46 1.49 24.74
N ALA A 41 -11.33 2.14 23.57
CA ALA A 41 -11.70 3.53 23.38
C ALA A 41 -12.66 3.64 22.19
N LYS A 42 -13.60 4.58 22.27
CA LYS A 42 -14.44 4.99 21.14
C LYS A 42 -13.65 5.93 20.27
N LEU A 43 -13.60 5.67 18.96
CA LEU A 43 -12.83 6.52 18.04
C LEU A 43 -13.49 7.88 17.80
N GLU A 44 -14.78 7.97 17.95
CA GLU A 44 -15.54 9.24 17.89
C GLU A 44 -15.17 10.24 18.99
N ASP A 45 -14.53 9.79 20.09
CA ASP A 45 -14.04 10.66 21.15
C ASP A 45 -12.75 11.42 20.78
N PHE A 46 -12.14 11.07 19.63
CA PHE A 46 -10.93 11.73 19.13
C PHE A 46 -11.26 12.71 18.01
N GLN A 47 -10.59 13.84 17.97
CA GLN A 47 -10.70 14.81 16.89
C GLN A 47 -10.06 14.31 15.60
N PHE A 48 -8.96 13.54 15.72
CA PHE A 48 -8.19 13.01 14.58
C PHE A 48 -7.89 11.54 14.76
N VAL A 49 -8.02 10.78 13.67
CA VAL A 49 -7.58 9.41 13.54
C VAL A 49 -6.60 9.33 12.37
N PHE A 50 -5.35 8.90 12.62
CA PHE A 50 -4.37 8.72 11.56
C PHE A 50 -4.46 7.31 10.99
N LEU A 51 -4.91 7.19 9.75
CA LEU A 51 -4.90 5.95 8.99
C LEU A 51 -3.49 5.74 8.41
N ARG A 52 -2.64 5.06 9.18
CA ARG A 52 -1.24 4.76 8.85
C ARG A 52 -0.96 3.27 8.92
N GLN A 53 -1.90 2.48 8.44
CA GLN A 53 -1.79 1.04 8.41
C GLN A 53 -0.71 0.61 7.42
N ASP A 54 0.13 -0.34 7.84
CA ASP A 54 1.11 -0.98 6.97
C ASP A 54 0.47 -2.03 6.06
N PRO A 55 1.08 -2.36 4.91
CA PRO A 55 0.66 -3.48 4.07
C PRO A 55 0.60 -4.80 4.87
N PRO A 56 -0.11 -5.83 4.37
CA PRO A 56 -0.62 -5.97 3.00
C PRO A 56 -1.92 -5.21 2.75
N PHE A 57 -2.12 -4.78 1.50
CA PHE A 57 -3.37 -4.17 1.04
C PHE A 57 -4.35 -5.29 0.65
N ASP A 58 -4.95 -5.90 1.67
CA ASP A 58 -5.87 -7.02 1.58
C ASP A 58 -7.29 -6.65 2.07
N MET A 59 -8.18 -7.64 2.17
CA MET A 59 -9.55 -7.40 2.65
C MET A 59 -9.60 -6.92 4.11
N ASN A 60 -8.62 -7.23 4.96
CA ASN A 60 -8.56 -6.70 6.32
C ASN A 60 -8.25 -5.20 6.27
N TYR A 61 -7.30 -4.81 5.40
CA TYR A 61 -6.98 -3.40 5.17
C TYR A 61 -8.21 -2.64 4.67
N ILE A 62 -8.86 -3.14 3.62
CA ILE A 62 -10.08 -2.55 3.04
C ILE A 62 -11.19 -2.45 4.07
N THR A 63 -11.41 -3.51 4.87
CA THR A 63 -12.43 -3.51 5.91
C THR A 63 -12.17 -2.43 6.97
N SER A 64 -10.91 -2.25 7.39
CA SER A 64 -10.55 -1.17 8.32
C SER A 64 -10.90 0.21 7.76
N THR A 65 -10.68 0.46 6.48
CA THR A 65 -11.04 1.73 5.83
C THR A 65 -12.55 1.92 5.79
N TYR A 66 -13.35 0.88 5.51
CA TYR A 66 -14.81 0.96 5.56
C TYR A 66 -15.34 1.25 6.95
N ILE A 67 -14.73 0.66 7.98
CA ILE A 67 -15.11 0.94 9.37
C ILE A 67 -14.83 2.41 9.72
N LEU A 68 -13.66 2.93 9.30
CA LEU A 68 -13.29 4.31 9.57
C LEU A 68 -14.15 5.34 8.82
N ASP A 69 -14.68 4.99 7.64
CA ASP A 69 -15.65 5.85 6.92
C ASP A 69 -16.96 6.07 7.69
N LEU A 70 -17.29 5.20 8.63
CA LEU A 70 -18.51 5.31 9.42
C LEU A 70 -18.36 6.26 10.62
N LEU A 71 -17.16 6.81 10.87
CA LEU A 71 -16.95 7.80 11.91
C LEU A 71 -17.74 9.09 11.60
N PRO A 72 -18.27 9.78 12.61
CA PRO A 72 -18.97 11.05 12.41
C PRO A 72 -18.01 12.12 11.88
N SER A 73 -18.53 13.09 11.16
CA SER A 73 -17.76 14.19 10.56
C SER A 73 -17.01 15.06 11.59
N SER A 74 -17.32 14.92 12.87
CA SER A 74 -16.57 15.55 13.97
C SER A 74 -15.20 14.91 14.20
N THR A 75 -14.97 13.68 13.70
CA THR A 75 -13.69 12.97 13.77
C THR A 75 -13.06 12.95 12.36
N ILE A 76 -11.96 13.65 12.22
CA ILE A 76 -11.24 13.74 10.95
C ILE A 76 -10.29 12.55 10.81
N VAL A 77 -10.47 11.75 9.75
CA VAL A 77 -9.55 10.64 9.44
C VAL A 77 -8.51 11.08 8.42
N VAL A 78 -7.24 10.96 8.73
CA VAL A 78 -6.09 11.31 7.88
C VAL A 78 -5.22 10.07 7.67
N ASN A 79 -5.03 9.62 6.46
CA ASN A 79 -5.59 9.99 5.17
C ASN A 79 -7.06 9.57 5.07
N ASP A 80 -7.80 10.19 4.13
CA ASP A 80 -9.18 9.84 3.85
C ASP A 80 -9.34 8.37 3.47
N PRO A 81 -10.21 7.59 4.15
CA PRO A 81 -10.32 6.14 3.92
C PRO A 81 -10.77 5.77 2.51
N THR A 82 -11.66 6.56 1.91
CA THR A 82 -12.10 6.35 0.53
C THR A 82 -10.97 6.61 -0.46
N ALA A 83 -10.20 7.68 -0.27
CA ALA A 83 -9.03 7.98 -1.10
C ALA A 83 -7.98 6.88 -1.00
N VAL A 84 -7.71 6.37 0.21
CA VAL A 84 -6.77 5.25 0.43
C VAL A 84 -7.21 4.01 -0.33
N ARG A 85 -8.48 3.61 -0.26
CA ARG A 85 -9.00 2.47 -1.02
C ARG A 85 -8.87 2.64 -2.54
N ASN A 86 -9.13 3.84 -3.03
CA ASN A 86 -9.17 4.12 -4.47
C ASN A 86 -7.79 4.40 -5.07
N SER A 87 -6.78 4.65 -4.24
CA SER A 87 -5.40 4.93 -4.67
C SER A 87 -4.52 3.69 -4.51
N THR A 88 -4.94 2.57 -5.14
CA THR A 88 -4.15 1.33 -5.14
C THR A 88 -2.78 1.56 -5.79
N GLU A 89 -1.71 1.14 -5.12
CA GLU A 89 -0.31 1.44 -5.48
C GLU A 89 0.01 1.29 -6.97
N LYS A 90 -0.39 0.18 -7.58
CA LYS A 90 -0.05 -0.12 -8.97
C LYS A 90 -1.12 0.30 -9.99
N LEU A 91 -2.39 0.03 -9.70
CA LEU A 91 -3.46 0.32 -10.67
C LEU A 91 -3.77 1.82 -10.76
N PHE A 92 -3.61 2.57 -9.69
CA PHE A 92 -3.83 4.02 -9.69
C PHE A 92 -2.90 4.74 -10.68
N THR A 93 -1.70 4.19 -10.93
CA THR A 93 -0.74 4.75 -11.89
C THR A 93 -1.29 4.85 -13.31
N PHE A 94 -2.29 4.03 -13.69
CA PHE A 94 -2.93 4.10 -15.01
C PHE A 94 -3.68 5.41 -15.29
N ASN A 95 -3.92 6.25 -14.26
CA ASN A 95 -4.38 7.61 -14.45
C ASN A 95 -3.29 8.53 -15.03
N PHE A 96 -2.03 8.06 -15.08
CA PHE A 96 -0.84 8.81 -15.49
C PHE A 96 -0.02 8.01 -16.51
N LYS A 97 -0.70 7.49 -17.54
CA LYS A 97 -0.12 6.57 -18.55
C LYS A 97 1.11 7.13 -19.25
N GLU A 98 1.16 8.44 -19.44
CA GLU A 98 2.25 9.16 -20.09
C GLU A 98 3.58 9.06 -19.33
N PHE A 99 3.54 8.72 -18.06
CA PHE A 99 4.74 8.54 -17.21
C PHE A 99 5.07 7.07 -16.97
N MET A 100 4.33 6.15 -17.59
CA MET A 100 4.53 4.72 -17.40
C MET A 100 5.30 4.10 -18.58
N PRO A 101 6.16 3.11 -18.34
CA PRO A 101 6.64 2.26 -19.43
C PRO A 101 5.48 1.46 -20.02
N PRO A 102 5.65 0.80 -21.18
CA PRO A 102 4.69 -0.18 -21.68
C PRO A 102 4.28 -1.13 -20.55
N THR A 103 2.97 -1.21 -20.31
CA THR A 103 2.41 -1.91 -19.15
C THR A 103 1.20 -2.73 -19.55
N LEU A 104 1.14 -3.95 -19.00
CA LEU A 104 0.06 -4.90 -19.12
C LEU A 104 -0.42 -5.32 -17.73
N VAL A 105 -1.71 -5.59 -17.56
CA VAL A 105 -2.25 -6.24 -16.35
C VAL A 105 -3.10 -7.41 -16.79
N THR A 106 -2.68 -8.61 -16.44
CA THR A 106 -3.38 -9.86 -16.83
C THR A 106 -3.04 -11.00 -15.87
N LYS A 107 -3.79 -12.09 -15.98
CA LYS A 107 -3.47 -13.41 -15.42
C LYS A 107 -3.31 -14.49 -16.49
N ASP A 108 -3.36 -14.10 -17.76
CA ASP A 108 -3.24 -15.00 -18.90
C ASP A 108 -1.77 -15.07 -19.34
N LEU A 109 -1.19 -16.25 -19.24
CA LEU A 109 0.21 -16.50 -19.60
C LEU A 109 0.50 -16.23 -21.07
N ASN A 110 -0.42 -16.57 -21.98
CA ASN A 110 -0.19 -16.33 -23.40
C ASN A 110 -0.05 -14.82 -23.69
N ILE A 111 -0.86 -13.98 -23.06
CA ILE A 111 -0.76 -12.53 -23.18
C ILE A 111 0.55 -12.00 -22.61
N ILE A 112 1.05 -12.64 -21.52
CA ILE A 112 2.36 -12.28 -20.94
C ILE A 112 3.48 -12.65 -21.91
N GLU A 113 3.43 -13.83 -22.52
CA GLU A 113 4.41 -14.28 -23.50
C GLU A 113 4.43 -13.38 -24.75
N GLU A 114 3.28 -13.03 -25.30
CA GLU A 114 3.18 -12.06 -26.40
C GLU A 114 3.78 -10.70 -26.05
N PHE A 115 3.57 -10.24 -24.81
CA PHE A 115 4.15 -8.99 -24.33
C PHE A 115 5.67 -9.09 -24.18
N LEU A 116 6.19 -10.22 -23.66
CA LEU A 116 7.62 -10.48 -23.60
C LEU A 116 8.25 -10.53 -24.99
N ASP A 117 7.58 -11.17 -25.96
CA ASP A 117 8.05 -11.20 -27.34
C ASP A 117 8.21 -9.82 -27.96
N LYS A 118 7.32 -8.91 -27.60
CA LYS A 118 7.31 -7.53 -28.07
C LYS A 118 8.33 -6.63 -27.37
N GLU A 119 8.41 -6.70 -26.06
CA GLU A 119 9.21 -5.77 -25.26
C GLU A 119 10.61 -6.30 -24.93
N GLU A 120 10.85 -7.62 -25.13
CA GLU A 120 12.12 -8.36 -25.01
C GLU A 120 12.63 -8.54 -23.57
N ASP A 121 12.39 -7.58 -22.68
CA ASP A 121 12.82 -7.55 -21.27
C ASP A 121 11.70 -6.96 -20.42
N ILE A 122 11.16 -7.75 -19.51
CA ILE A 122 10.00 -7.39 -18.71
C ILE A 122 10.23 -7.61 -17.22
N VAL A 123 9.46 -6.90 -16.42
CA VAL A 123 9.34 -7.15 -14.98
C VAL A 123 7.90 -7.45 -14.63
N THR A 124 7.67 -8.51 -13.87
CA THR A 124 6.36 -8.90 -13.35
C THR A 124 6.24 -8.53 -11.88
N LYS A 125 5.07 -8.06 -11.47
CA LYS A 125 4.80 -7.56 -10.12
C LYS A 125 3.40 -7.98 -9.67
N PRO A 126 3.24 -8.67 -8.53
CA PRO A 126 1.92 -8.85 -7.92
C PRO A 126 1.26 -7.49 -7.65
N LEU A 127 -0.03 -7.35 -7.96
CA LEU A 127 -0.74 -6.05 -7.79
C LEU A 127 -0.75 -5.57 -6.34
N TYR A 128 -0.88 -6.48 -5.39
CA TYR A 128 -1.05 -6.20 -3.97
C TYR A 128 0.17 -6.58 -3.13
N GLY A 129 1.29 -6.96 -3.78
CA GLY A 129 2.56 -7.24 -3.13
C GLY A 129 3.25 -5.96 -2.65
N ASN A 130 4.08 -6.08 -1.64
CA ASN A 130 4.89 -5.00 -1.07
C ASN A 130 6.33 -5.44 -0.86
N GLY A 131 7.24 -4.50 -0.58
CA GLY A 131 8.63 -4.80 -0.23
C GLY A 131 9.46 -5.51 -1.31
N GLY A 132 8.98 -5.54 -2.56
CA GLY A 132 9.67 -6.23 -3.67
C GLY A 132 9.39 -7.74 -3.76
N GLU A 133 8.57 -8.29 -2.88
CA GLU A 133 8.20 -9.71 -2.91
C GLU A 133 7.43 -10.05 -4.19
N GLY A 134 7.79 -11.17 -4.83
CA GLY A 134 7.16 -11.65 -6.06
C GLY A 134 7.46 -10.80 -7.30
N ILE A 135 8.44 -9.90 -7.24
CA ILE A 135 8.93 -9.19 -8.42
C ILE A 135 9.96 -10.04 -9.13
N HIS A 136 9.72 -10.34 -10.42
CA HIS A 136 10.63 -11.12 -11.25
C HIS A 136 10.92 -10.38 -12.55
N ARG A 137 12.17 -10.43 -13.00
CA ARG A 137 12.61 -9.97 -14.32
C ARG A 137 12.78 -11.13 -15.25
N PHE A 138 12.23 -11.01 -16.44
CA PHE A 138 12.32 -12.03 -17.49
C PHE A 138 12.75 -11.42 -18.82
N ASP A 139 13.63 -12.12 -19.49
CA ASP A 139 13.89 -12.02 -20.92
C ASP A 139 13.58 -13.38 -21.59
N LYS A 140 13.74 -13.44 -22.91
CA LYS A 140 13.47 -14.68 -23.69
C LYS A 140 14.34 -15.88 -23.27
N SER A 141 15.49 -15.64 -22.65
CA SER A 141 16.42 -16.71 -22.27
C SER A 141 16.12 -17.32 -20.91
N ASN A 142 15.48 -16.55 -20.02
CA ASN A 142 15.23 -16.97 -18.64
C ASN A 142 13.74 -17.06 -18.26
N PHE A 143 12.83 -16.85 -19.21
CA PHE A 143 11.39 -16.91 -18.94
C PHE A 143 10.98 -18.30 -18.44
N ASN A 144 10.27 -18.31 -17.31
CA ASN A 144 9.76 -19.52 -16.69
C ASN A 144 8.33 -19.28 -16.16
N SER A 145 7.35 -19.78 -16.91
CA SER A 145 5.94 -19.63 -16.57
C SER A 145 5.57 -20.21 -15.20
N LYS A 146 6.26 -21.26 -14.74
CA LYS A 146 6.00 -21.89 -13.43
C LYS A 146 6.20 -20.94 -12.25
N ILE A 147 7.13 -19.99 -12.39
CA ILE A 147 7.34 -18.96 -11.37
C ILE A 147 6.09 -18.05 -11.28
N LEU A 148 5.47 -17.76 -12.41
CA LEU A 148 4.30 -16.89 -12.47
C LEU A 148 3.01 -17.57 -12.01
N GLU A 149 2.89 -18.89 -12.19
CA GLU A 149 1.70 -19.67 -11.83
C GLU A 149 1.29 -19.47 -10.37
N GLU A 150 2.28 -19.29 -9.47
CA GLU A 150 2.04 -19.01 -8.06
C GLU A 150 1.27 -17.71 -7.83
N TYR A 151 1.46 -16.71 -8.70
CA TYR A 151 0.87 -15.38 -8.58
C TYR A 151 -0.39 -15.18 -9.44
N LEU A 152 -0.66 -16.06 -10.41
CA LEU A 152 -1.76 -15.91 -11.37
C LEU A 152 -3.15 -16.28 -10.83
N HIS A 153 -3.27 -16.55 -9.52
CA HIS A 153 -4.59 -16.58 -8.87
C HIS A 153 -5.28 -15.21 -8.93
N LEU A 154 -4.50 -14.11 -9.04
CA LEU A 154 -4.94 -12.73 -9.30
C LEU A 154 -4.21 -12.19 -10.55
N PRO A 155 -4.75 -11.15 -11.20
CA PRO A 155 -3.99 -10.44 -12.23
C PRO A 155 -2.69 -9.87 -11.65
N ILE A 156 -1.63 -9.93 -12.45
CA ILE A 156 -0.33 -9.31 -12.14
C ILE A 156 -0.06 -8.16 -13.09
N MET A 157 0.75 -7.20 -12.69
CA MET A 157 1.28 -6.16 -13.55
C MET A 157 2.55 -6.66 -14.22
N VAL A 158 2.63 -6.47 -15.53
CA VAL A 158 3.81 -6.76 -16.35
C VAL A 158 4.23 -5.47 -17.03
N GLN A 159 5.49 -5.09 -16.92
CA GLN A 159 6.01 -3.85 -17.48
C GLN A 159 7.30 -4.11 -18.24
N LYS A 160 7.55 -3.31 -19.29
CA LYS A 160 8.88 -3.25 -19.88
C LYS A 160 9.89 -2.89 -18.79
N PHE A 161 11.00 -3.63 -18.75
CA PHE A 161 12.06 -3.36 -17.78
C PHE A 161 12.77 -2.04 -18.13
N ILE A 162 13.06 -1.25 -17.11
CA ILE A 162 13.76 0.04 -17.21
C ILE A 162 15.15 -0.16 -16.60
N ASN A 163 16.20 -0.11 -17.44
CA ASN A 163 17.57 -0.36 -16.99
C ASN A 163 18.09 0.68 -15.99
N GLU A 164 17.55 1.89 -16.04
CA GLU A 164 17.91 3.02 -15.17
C GLU A 164 17.59 2.75 -13.70
N ILE A 165 16.81 1.69 -13.38
CA ILE A 165 16.59 1.26 -11.98
C ILE A 165 17.89 0.87 -11.28
N ASN A 166 18.94 0.50 -12.03
CA ASN A 166 20.25 0.20 -11.47
C ASN A 166 20.93 1.44 -10.85
N ASP A 167 20.52 2.63 -11.26
CA ASP A 167 20.99 3.91 -10.70
C ASP A 167 20.18 4.31 -9.45
N GLY A 168 19.21 3.48 -9.06
CA GLY A 168 18.31 3.71 -7.94
C GLY A 168 17.00 4.38 -8.34
N ASP A 169 16.18 4.68 -7.34
CA ASP A 169 14.93 5.41 -7.50
C ASP A 169 14.81 6.58 -6.51
N ARG A 170 13.76 7.37 -6.66
CA ARG A 170 13.46 8.47 -5.72
C ARG A 170 12.08 8.28 -5.09
N ARG A 171 12.07 8.32 -3.75
CA ARG A 171 10.82 8.51 -3.01
C ARG A 171 10.55 10.00 -2.85
N VAL A 172 9.48 10.47 -3.45
CA VAL A 172 9.04 11.86 -3.33
C VAL A 172 7.90 11.94 -2.32
N VAL A 173 7.95 12.93 -1.45
CA VAL A 173 6.96 13.15 -0.39
C VAL A 173 6.20 14.44 -0.68
N PHE A 174 4.89 14.36 -0.60
CA PHE A 174 3.97 15.49 -0.73
C PHE A 174 3.14 15.65 0.55
N PHE A 175 2.83 16.90 0.88
CA PHE A 175 1.88 17.28 1.91
C PHE A 175 0.85 18.21 1.27
N ASP A 176 -0.42 17.84 1.36
CA ASP A 176 -1.54 18.61 0.79
C ASP A 176 -1.30 19.05 -0.67
N GLY A 177 -0.75 18.12 -1.48
CA GLY A 177 -0.39 18.37 -2.88
C GLY A 177 0.92 19.15 -3.10
N GLU A 178 1.53 19.69 -2.07
CA GLU A 178 2.77 20.44 -2.15
C GLU A 178 4.00 19.53 -1.97
N TYR A 179 5.03 19.73 -2.80
CA TYR A 179 6.30 18.99 -2.70
C TYR A 179 7.00 19.33 -1.38
N TYR A 180 7.26 18.34 -0.57
CA TYR A 180 7.96 18.47 0.70
C TYR A 180 9.44 18.09 0.62
N GLY A 181 9.78 17.02 -0.10
CA GLY A 181 11.13 16.54 -0.23
C GLY A 181 11.22 15.21 -0.96
N SER A 182 12.46 14.75 -1.20
CA SER A 182 12.71 13.44 -1.79
C SER A 182 13.93 12.77 -1.20
N VAL A 183 13.93 11.43 -1.19
CA VAL A 183 15.05 10.59 -0.75
C VAL A 183 15.43 9.67 -1.90
N ALA A 184 16.71 9.65 -2.26
CA ALA A 184 17.27 8.67 -3.18
C ALA A 184 17.35 7.31 -2.48
N ARG A 185 16.97 6.24 -3.18
CA ARG A 185 17.14 4.85 -2.76
C ARG A 185 18.07 4.17 -3.76
N ILE A 186 19.20 3.69 -3.29
CA ILE A 186 20.25 3.04 -4.08
C ILE A 186 20.39 1.61 -3.59
#